data_f8b619912e1c40cd02de6787843dad92
#
_entry.id   f8b619912e1c40cd02de6787843dad92
#
_cell.length_a   1.000
_cell.length_b   1.000
_cell.length_c   1.000
_cell.angle_alpha   90.00
_cell.angle_beta   90.00
_cell.angle_gamma   90.00
#
_symmetry.space_group_name_H-M   'P 1'
#
loop_
_entity.id
_entity.type
_entity.pdbx_description
1 polymer ?
#
loop_
_entity_poly.entity_id
_entity_poly.type
_entity_poly.pdbx_seq_one_letter_code
_entity_poly.pdbx_strand_id
1 'polypeptide(L)'
;LVPGFDAPFFQAGLAGYSDGAMRLVARDHGCPFCVTEALLDVTLINGGKGRAREDPDLLQEECGTGDLEDNRAAGGNDHPLAGQIMGTTPETMAEAAGLLVKMNYDVIDLNLACPVKKIRKRHRGGHLLAAPDQAIAILEAVREVVPDTIPVTVKLRRAFDDSDEMAESFETIFNAAYDIGCSWTT
;
A
#
# COMPACT_ATOMS: atom_id res chain seq x y z
N LEU A 1 -12.73 -1.45 12.02
CA LEU A 1 -11.66 -0.98 12.93
C LEU A 1 -10.74 -2.15 13.25
N VAL A 2 -9.44 -1.92 13.20
CA VAL A 2 -8.45 -2.94 13.58
C VAL A 2 -8.48 -3.08 15.09
N PRO A 3 -8.71 -4.28 15.65
CA PRO A 3 -8.73 -4.48 17.09
C PRO A 3 -7.39 -4.07 17.73
N GLY A 4 -7.44 -3.27 18.81
CA GLY A 4 -6.23 -2.82 19.51
C GLY A 4 -5.53 -1.61 18.90
N PHE A 5 -6.05 -1.03 17.83
CA PHE A 5 -5.55 0.21 17.26
C PHE A 5 -6.18 1.41 17.97
N ASP A 6 -5.59 1.80 19.07
CA ASP A 6 -5.98 2.98 19.88
C ASP A 6 -4.72 3.78 20.23
N ALA A 7 -4.15 4.41 19.21
CA ALA A 7 -2.97 5.25 19.37
C ALA A 7 -2.95 6.37 18.32
N PRO A 8 -2.36 7.53 18.64
CA PRO A 8 -2.28 8.65 17.72
C PRO A 8 -1.29 8.45 16.57
N PHE A 9 -0.51 7.37 16.58
CA PHE A 9 0.51 7.07 15.58
C PHE A 9 0.70 5.56 15.40
N PHE A 10 1.24 5.18 14.27
CA PHE A 10 1.65 3.83 13.92
C PHE A 10 2.89 3.85 13.03
N GLN A 11 3.54 2.69 12.88
CA GLN A 11 4.71 2.58 12.01
C GLN A 11 4.28 2.50 10.56
N ALA A 12 4.62 3.53 9.78
CA ALA A 12 4.39 3.57 8.34
C ALA A 12 5.37 2.68 7.57
N GLY A 13 4.97 2.24 6.39
CA GLY A 13 5.86 1.55 5.46
C GLY A 13 7.01 2.46 5.02
N LEU A 14 8.24 2.01 5.25
CA LEU A 14 9.48 2.67 4.86
C LEU A 14 10.30 1.73 3.98
N ALA A 15 10.46 2.10 2.71
CA ALA A 15 11.19 1.33 1.73
C ALA A 15 12.62 1.00 2.15
N GLY A 16 12.98 -0.28 2.16
CA GLY A 16 14.28 -0.77 2.59
C GLY A 16 14.51 -0.81 4.09
N TYR A 17 13.48 -0.56 4.90
CA TYR A 17 13.62 -0.48 6.37
C TYR A 17 12.51 -1.17 7.15
N SER A 18 11.28 -1.18 6.70
CA SER A 18 10.15 -1.72 7.48
C SER A 18 9.92 -3.22 7.24
N ASP A 19 11.00 -3.98 7.28
CA ASP A 19 10.98 -5.45 7.32
C ASP A 19 10.41 -5.99 8.65
N GLY A 20 10.30 -7.30 8.77
CA GLY A 20 9.80 -7.95 9.98
C GLY A 20 10.59 -7.60 11.24
N ALA A 21 11.91 -7.45 11.13
CA ALA A 21 12.77 -7.13 12.29
C ALA A 21 12.50 -5.71 12.79
N MET A 22 12.42 -4.73 11.90
CA MET A 22 12.12 -3.35 12.27
C MET A 22 10.72 -3.22 12.87
N ARG A 23 9.72 -3.92 12.32
CA ARG A 23 8.37 -3.91 12.86
C ARG A 23 8.29 -4.49 14.27
N LEU A 24 8.98 -5.61 14.53
CA LEU A 24 9.06 -6.20 15.88
C LEU A 24 9.69 -5.23 16.88
N VAL A 25 10.77 -4.53 16.52
CA VAL A 25 11.36 -3.49 17.37
C VAL A 25 10.36 -2.37 17.65
N ALA A 26 9.62 -1.92 16.63
CA ALA A 26 8.57 -0.92 16.84
C ALA A 26 7.48 -1.41 17.81
N ARG A 27 7.09 -2.68 17.73
CA ARG A 27 6.17 -3.33 18.65
C ARG A 27 6.67 -3.36 20.09
N ASP A 28 7.93 -3.72 20.28
CA ASP A 28 8.57 -3.75 21.61
C ASP A 28 8.58 -2.36 22.26
N HIS A 29 8.51 -1.30 21.46
CA HIS A 29 8.39 0.09 21.91
C HIS A 29 6.93 0.61 21.96
N GLY A 30 5.96 -0.30 21.89
CA GLY A 30 4.54 0.02 22.06
C GLY A 30 3.81 0.48 20.80
N CYS A 31 4.37 0.24 19.61
CA CYS A 31 3.66 0.53 18.37
C CYS A 31 2.50 -0.46 18.18
N PRO A 32 1.24 0.00 18.13
CA PRO A 32 0.08 -0.89 18.10
C PRO A 32 -0.23 -1.44 16.71
N PHE A 33 0.30 -0.82 15.65
CA PHE A 33 -0.01 -1.15 14.27
C PHE A 33 1.16 -0.84 13.35
N CYS A 34 1.47 -1.77 12.46
CA CYS A 34 2.56 -1.63 11.51
C CYS A 34 2.09 -1.82 10.07
N VAL A 35 2.79 -1.18 9.14
CA VAL A 35 2.57 -1.30 7.71
C VAL A 35 3.84 -1.83 7.05
N THR A 36 3.69 -2.78 6.13
CA THR A 36 4.83 -3.32 5.35
C THR A 36 5.44 -2.25 4.44
N GLU A 37 6.57 -2.55 3.86
CA GLU A 37 7.02 -1.82 2.66
C GLU A 37 5.97 -1.93 1.57
N ALA A 38 5.97 -0.99 0.62
CA ALA A 38 5.10 -1.08 -0.53
C ALA A 38 5.51 -2.26 -1.43
N LEU A 39 4.63 -3.25 -1.54
CA LEU A 39 4.79 -4.40 -2.41
C LEU A 39 4.22 -4.07 -3.79
N LEU A 40 4.96 -4.36 -4.86
CA LEU A 40 4.40 -4.18 -6.20
C LEU A 40 3.38 -5.29 -6.50
N ASP A 41 2.25 -4.89 -7.09
CA ASP A 41 1.20 -5.77 -7.56
C ASP A 41 1.75 -6.91 -8.44
N VAL A 42 2.51 -6.55 -9.47
CA VAL A 42 3.12 -7.52 -10.41
C VAL A 42 4.14 -8.45 -9.73
N THR A 43 4.84 -7.97 -8.68
CA THR A 43 5.77 -8.79 -7.92
C THR A 43 5.03 -9.84 -7.10
N LEU A 44 3.95 -9.44 -6.44
CA LEU A 44 3.08 -10.35 -5.68
C LEU A 44 2.47 -11.43 -6.58
N ILE A 45 1.90 -11.05 -7.71
CA ILE A 45 1.27 -11.97 -8.68
C ILE A 45 2.29 -12.99 -9.22
N ASN A 46 3.54 -12.58 -9.41
CA ASN A 46 4.62 -13.45 -9.87
C ASN A 46 5.31 -14.24 -8.74
N GLY A 47 4.66 -14.42 -7.61
CA GLY A 47 5.12 -15.25 -6.50
C GLY A 47 6.18 -14.59 -5.60
N GLY A 48 6.19 -13.26 -5.55
CA GLY A 48 7.09 -12.48 -4.69
C GLY A 48 8.53 -12.41 -5.20
N LYS A 49 8.83 -13.14 -6.25
CA LYS A 49 10.11 -13.11 -6.96
C LYS A 49 9.93 -12.20 -8.17
N GLY A 50 10.04 -10.92 -7.98
CA GLY A 50 9.88 -9.98 -9.09
C GLY A 50 10.78 -10.35 -10.28
N ARG A 51 10.41 -9.93 -11.48
CA ARG A 51 11.30 -9.96 -12.67
C ARG A 51 12.66 -9.33 -12.41
N ALA A 52 12.79 -8.66 -11.32
CA ALA A 52 14.01 -8.09 -10.77
C ALA A 52 15.17 -9.08 -10.61
N ARG A 53 14.93 -10.40 -10.50
CA ARG A 53 16.02 -11.38 -10.58
C ARG A 53 16.52 -11.64 -12.00
N GLU A 54 15.71 -11.34 -13.02
CA GLU A 54 16.07 -11.47 -14.43
C GLU A 54 16.64 -10.17 -15.01
N ASP A 55 16.39 -9.02 -14.35
CA ASP A 55 16.90 -7.71 -14.75
C ASP A 55 17.51 -6.97 -13.56
N PRO A 56 18.84 -7.08 -13.37
CA PRO A 56 19.56 -6.40 -12.28
C PRO A 56 19.39 -4.88 -12.27
N ASP A 57 19.15 -4.26 -13.43
CA ASP A 57 18.93 -2.81 -13.51
C ASP A 57 17.54 -2.42 -12.94
N LEU A 58 16.56 -3.31 -13.02
CA LEU A 58 15.26 -3.12 -12.36
C LEU A 58 15.37 -3.20 -10.83
N LEU A 59 16.23 -4.07 -10.28
CA LEU A 59 16.47 -4.16 -8.83
C LEU A 59 17.06 -2.89 -8.23
N GLN A 60 18.06 -2.32 -8.90
CA GLN A 60 18.63 -1.03 -8.48
C GLN A 60 17.71 0.14 -8.78
N GLU A 61 16.81 -0.02 -9.74
CA GLU A 61 15.90 1.02 -10.17
C GLU A 61 14.58 1.05 -9.43
N GLU A 62 14.12 -0.02 -8.83
CA GLU A 62 12.88 -0.07 -8.05
C GLU A 62 13.15 0.22 -6.56
N CYS A 63 13.81 1.35 -6.27
CA CYS A 63 13.88 1.85 -4.91
C CYS A 63 12.50 1.82 -4.26
N GLY A 64 12.35 0.99 -3.23
CA GLY A 64 11.21 1.03 -2.36
C GLY A 64 10.11 0.03 -2.64
N THR A 65 10.43 -1.06 -3.31
CA THR A 65 9.54 -2.22 -3.35
C THR A 65 10.11 -3.30 -2.45
N GLY A 66 9.35 -3.63 -1.40
CA GLY A 66 9.72 -4.68 -0.48
C GLY A 66 9.77 -6.05 -1.17
N ASP A 67 10.70 -6.90 -0.76
CA ASP A 67 10.63 -8.34 -1.03
C ASP A 67 9.49 -8.93 -0.21
N LEU A 68 8.71 -9.85 -0.81
CA LEU A 68 7.59 -10.46 -0.14
C LEU A 68 8.02 -11.21 1.13
N GLU A 69 9.14 -11.89 1.11
CA GLU A 69 9.61 -12.67 2.27
C GLU A 69 9.95 -11.75 3.46
N ASP A 70 10.61 -10.63 3.22
CA ASP A 70 10.95 -9.64 4.25
C ASP A 70 9.71 -8.94 4.83
N ASN A 71 8.63 -8.94 4.06
CA ASN A 71 7.37 -8.27 4.42
C ASN A 71 6.28 -9.21 4.95
N ARG A 72 6.50 -10.53 5.00
CA ARG A 72 5.62 -11.45 5.72
C ARG A 72 5.59 -11.12 7.21
N ALA A 73 4.48 -11.48 7.86
CA ALA A 73 4.38 -11.36 9.31
C ALA A 73 5.50 -12.16 9.98
N ALA A 74 6.25 -11.52 10.86
CA ALA A 74 7.36 -12.10 11.60
C ALA A 74 6.89 -12.83 12.88
N GLY A 75 5.78 -13.55 12.78
CA GLY A 75 5.12 -14.28 13.86
C GLY A 75 3.88 -13.57 14.41
N GLY A 76 3.24 -14.18 15.41
CA GLY A 76 1.99 -13.68 15.98
C GLY A 76 2.08 -12.28 16.60
N ASN A 77 3.28 -11.88 17.04
CA ASN A 77 3.51 -10.56 17.64
C ASN A 77 3.63 -9.43 16.60
N ASP A 78 3.70 -9.75 15.31
CA ASP A 78 3.76 -8.76 14.23
C ASP A 78 2.35 -8.36 13.72
N HIS A 79 1.31 -8.76 14.41
CA HIS A 79 -0.08 -8.39 14.15
C HIS A 79 -0.59 -7.33 15.15
N PRO A 80 -1.52 -6.46 14.74
CA PRO A 80 -2.14 -6.33 13.41
C PRO A 80 -1.19 -5.68 12.39
N LEU A 81 -1.13 -6.24 11.18
CA LEU A 81 -0.21 -5.84 10.11
C LEU A 81 -0.97 -5.48 8.84
N ALA A 82 -0.67 -4.30 8.29
CA ALA A 82 -1.15 -3.93 6.96
C ALA A 82 -0.17 -4.38 5.87
N GLY A 83 -0.68 -5.08 4.88
CA GLY A 83 0.03 -5.29 3.63
C GLY A 83 -0.19 -4.11 2.70
N GLN A 84 0.86 -3.33 2.43
CA GLN A 84 0.76 -2.20 1.53
C GLN A 84 1.11 -2.62 0.10
N ILE A 85 0.22 -2.32 -0.85
CA ILE A 85 0.43 -2.60 -2.28
C ILE A 85 0.46 -1.32 -3.11
N MET A 86 1.21 -1.39 -4.21
CA MET A 86 1.33 -0.32 -5.18
C MET A 86 1.32 -0.89 -6.60
N GLY A 87 0.48 -0.36 -7.45
CA GLY A 87 0.33 -0.83 -8.83
C GLY A 87 -0.25 0.24 -9.74
N THR A 88 -0.69 -0.19 -10.93
CA THR A 88 -1.12 0.72 -12.00
C THR A 88 -2.53 0.43 -12.47
N THR A 89 -2.96 -0.84 -12.49
CA THR A 89 -4.27 -1.19 -13.06
C THR A 89 -5.21 -1.78 -12.01
N PRO A 90 -6.53 -1.58 -12.17
CA PRO A 90 -7.53 -2.18 -11.28
C PRO A 90 -7.38 -3.70 -11.15
N GLU A 91 -7.15 -4.39 -12.26
CA GLU A 91 -7.09 -5.85 -12.32
C GLU A 91 -5.90 -6.40 -11.51
N THR A 92 -4.69 -5.86 -11.73
CA THR A 92 -3.50 -6.33 -11.01
C THR A 92 -3.53 -5.95 -9.54
N MET A 93 -4.09 -4.79 -9.21
CA MET A 93 -4.26 -4.36 -7.83
C MET A 93 -5.28 -5.23 -7.07
N ALA A 94 -6.40 -5.57 -7.71
CA ALA A 94 -7.37 -6.49 -7.13
C ALA A 94 -6.80 -7.90 -6.91
N GLU A 95 -6.07 -8.45 -7.90
CA GLU A 95 -5.41 -9.75 -7.77
C GLU A 95 -4.38 -9.73 -6.64
N ALA A 96 -3.54 -8.71 -6.55
CA ALA A 96 -2.56 -8.54 -5.48
C ALA A 96 -3.22 -8.42 -4.10
N ALA A 97 -4.31 -7.65 -3.99
CA ALA A 97 -5.08 -7.55 -2.74
C ALA A 97 -5.64 -8.91 -2.31
N GLY A 98 -6.21 -9.69 -3.25
CA GLY A 98 -6.69 -11.04 -3.00
C GLY A 98 -5.59 -12.00 -2.53
N LEU A 99 -4.35 -11.83 -2.99
CA LEU A 99 -3.19 -12.58 -2.49
C LEU A 99 -2.84 -12.20 -1.05
N LEU A 100 -2.83 -10.91 -0.71
CA LEU A 100 -2.58 -10.47 0.67
C LEU A 100 -3.66 -10.97 1.64
N VAL A 101 -4.92 -10.99 1.22
CA VAL A 101 -6.02 -11.60 2.01
C VAL A 101 -5.71 -13.07 2.32
N LYS A 102 -5.30 -13.86 1.31
CA LYS A 102 -4.92 -15.28 1.49
C LYS A 102 -3.68 -15.47 2.36
N MET A 103 -2.84 -14.45 2.48
CA MET A 103 -1.64 -14.44 3.30
C MET A 103 -1.90 -13.94 4.74
N ASN A 104 -3.18 -13.69 5.10
CA ASN A 104 -3.62 -13.28 6.43
C ASN A 104 -3.08 -11.93 6.89
N TYR A 105 -2.97 -10.94 5.99
CA TYR A 105 -2.79 -9.56 6.41
C TYR A 105 -4.09 -9.03 7.02
N ASP A 106 -3.97 -8.25 8.09
CA ASP A 106 -5.12 -7.72 8.84
C ASP A 106 -5.77 -6.52 8.16
N VAL A 107 -5.01 -5.82 7.33
CA VAL A 107 -5.44 -4.63 6.58
C VAL A 107 -4.80 -4.67 5.20
N ILE A 108 -5.54 -4.26 4.18
CA ILE A 108 -5.02 -4.02 2.83
C ILE A 108 -4.87 -2.51 2.63
N ASP A 109 -3.64 -2.03 2.48
CA ASP A 109 -3.34 -0.61 2.33
C ASP A 109 -2.83 -0.29 0.91
N LEU A 110 -3.40 0.73 0.29
CA LEU A 110 -3.07 1.14 -1.07
C LEU A 110 -2.14 2.35 -1.07
N ASN A 111 -0.97 2.24 -1.71
CA ASN A 111 -0.03 3.34 -1.79
C ASN A 111 -0.31 4.23 -3.01
N LEU A 112 -1.00 5.35 -2.79
CA LEU A 112 -1.20 6.42 -3.76
C LEU A 112 -0.40 7.69 -3.39
N ALA A 113 0.70 7.52 -2.65
CA ALA A 113 1.45 8.66 -2.10
C ALA A 113 2.91 8.76 -2.58
N CYS A 114 3.52 7.66 -3.04
CA CYS A 114 4.96 7.61 -3.34
C CYS A 114 5.37 8.68 -4.37
N PRO A 115 6.31 9.61 -4.02
CA PRO A 115 6.69 10.73 -4.89
C PRO A 115 7.84 10.41 -5.83
N VAL A 116 8.46 9.23 -5.71
CA VAL A 116 9.70 8.91 -6.41
C VAL A 116 9.52 9.02 -7.93
N LYS A 117 10.41 9.75 -8.60
CA LYS A 117 10.32 10.02 -10.05
C LYS A 117 10.20 8.76 -10.91
N LYS A 118 10.83 7.66 -10.50
CA LYS A 118 10.75 6.37 -11.21
C LYS A 118 9.37 5.74 -11.09
N ILE A 119 8.77 5.79 -9.91
CA ILE A 119 7.40 5.35 -9.66
C ILE A 119 6.41 6.17 -10.48
N ARG A 120 6.61 7.50 -10.52
CA ARG A 120 5.83 8.41 -11.36
C ARG A 120 5.92 8.07 -12.85
N LYS A 121 7.10 7.76 -13.37
CA LYS A 121 7.27 7.36 -14.79
C LYS A 121 6.52 6.07 -15.15
N ARG A 122 6.19 5.24 -14.17
CA ARG A 122 5.43 3.99 -14.34
C ARG A 122 3.96 4.14 -13.95
N HIS A 123 3.47 5.36 -13.81
CA HIS A 123 2.08 5.69 -13.47
C HIS A 123 1.59 5.03 -12.17
N ARG A 124 2.43 4.99 -11.11
CA ARG A 124 2.16 4.36 -9.82
C ARG A 124 2.24 5.36 -8.68
N GLY A 125 1.73 4.95 -7.53
CA GLY A 125 1.82 5.71 -6.30
C GLY A 125 1.23 7.11 -6.43
N GLY A 126 1.97 8.13 -6.02
CA GLY A 126 1.51 9.53 -6.07
C GLY A 126 1.16 10.05 -7.47
N HIS A 127 1.59 9.39 -8.55
CA HIS A 127 1.19 9.78 -9.91
C HIS A 127 -0.32 9.66 -10.12
N LEU A 128 -0.99 8.73 -9.43
CA LEU A 128 -2.43 8.54 -9.56
C LEU A 128 -3.26 9.73 -9.08
N LEU A 129 -2.65 10.69 -8.36
CA LEU A 129 -3.30 11.99 -8.12
C LEU A 129 -3.61 12.76 -9.41
N ALA A 130 -2.81 12.59 -10.46
CA ALA A 130 -3.07 13.21 -11.76
C ALA A 130 -4.03 12.39 -12.65
N ALA A 131 -4.56 11.28 -12.13
CA ALA A 131 -5.47 10.38 -12.83
C ALA A 131 -6.55 9.87 -11.85
N PRO A 132 -7.44 10.76 -11.35
CA PRO A 132 -8.40 10.40 -10.31
C PRO A 132 -9.33 9.26 -10.73
N ASP A 133 -9.79 9.21 -11.97
CA ASP A 133 -10.66 8.12 -12.47
C ASP A 133 -9.96 6.75 -12.37
N GLN A 134 -8.67 6.70 -12.68
CA GLN A 134 -7.89 5.47 -12.55
C GLN A 134 -7.68 5.08 -11.09
N ALA A 135 -7.41 6.06 -10.22
CA ALA A 135 -7.29 5.82 -8.78
C ALA A 135 -8.59 5.26 -8.20
N ILE A 136 -9.72 5.82 -8.56
CA ILE A 136 -11.05 5.38 -8.14
C ILE A 136 -11.33 3.96 -8.65
N ALA A 137 -11.10 3.68 -9.92
CA ALA A 137 -11.27 2.33 -10.46
C ALA A 137 -10.41 1.27 -9.74
N ILE A 138 -9.20 1.63 -9.32
CA ILE A 138 -8.34 0.76 -8.49
C ILE A 138 -8.98 0.53 -7.10
N LEU A 139 -9.48 1.57 -6.45
CA LEU A 139 -10.13 1.47 -5.14
C LEU A 139 -11.37 0.57 -5.20
N GLU A 140 -12.21 0.74 -6.20
CA GLU A 140 -13.40 -0.08 -6.44
C GLU A 140 -13.05 -1.55 -6.64
N ALA A 141 -12.10 -1.84 -7.55
CA ALA A 141 -11.69 -3.21 -7.86
C ALA A 141 -11.06 -3.91 -6.63
N VAL A 142 -10.29 -3.21 -5.83
CA VAL A 142 -9.72 -3.77 -4.60
C VAL A 142 -10.81 -4.00 -3.56
N ARG A 143 -11.73 -3.05 -3.38
CA ARG A 143 -12.82 -3.21 -2.40
C ARG A 143 -13.73 -4.39 -2.75
N GLU A 144 -13.99 -4.63 -4.02
CA GLU A 144 -14.82 -5.74 -4.48
C GLU A 144 -14.26 -7.12 -4.09
N VAL A 145 -12.94 -7.29 -4.13
CA VAL A 145 -12.30 -8.60 -3.87
C VAL A 145 -11.90 -8.82 -2.42
N VAL A 146 -11.77 -7.77 -1.63
CA VAL A 146 -11.40 -7.86 -0.21
C VAL A 146 -12.66 -8.06 0.63
N PRO A 147 -12.74 -9.09 1.50
CA PRO A 147 -13.89 -9.29 2.38
C PRO A 147 -14.19 -8.06 3.27
N ASP A 148 -15.45 -7.80 3.57
CA ASP A 148 -15.87 -6.66 4.42
C ASP A 148 -15.30 -6.71 5.84
N THR A 149 -14.86 -7.88 6.28
CA THR A 149 -14.20 -8.07 7.57
C THR A 149 -12.77 -7.56 7.61
N ILE A 150 -12.16 -7.29 6.45
CA ILE A 150 -10.80 -6.79 6.33
C ILE A 150 -10.85 -5.33 5.87
N PRO A 151 -10.32 -4.39 6.67
CA PRO A 151 -10.25 -2.99 6.28
C PRO A 151 -9.42 -2.79 5.01
N VAL A 152 -9.92 -1.98 4.09
CA VAL A 152 -9.15 -1.40 3.00
C VAL A 152 -8.84 0.04 3.35
N THR A 153 -7.58 0.44 3.21
CA THR A 153 -7.10 1.78 3.52
C THR A 153 -6.32 2.35 2.35
N VAL A 154 -6.15 3.65 2.33
CA VAL A 154 -5.36 4.28 1.28
C VAL A 154 -4.44 5.35 1.86
N LYS A 155 -3.17 5.29 1.48
CA LYS A 155 -2.21 6.33 1.76
C LYS A 155 -2.17 7.30 0.59
N LEU A 156 -2.57 8.53 0.84
CA LEU A 156 -2.62 9.63 -0.12
C LEU A 156 -1.52 10.64 0.15
N ARG A 157 -1.15 11.39 -0.85
CA ARG A 157 -0.49 12.68 -0.70
C ARG A 157 -1.43 13.78 -1.14
N ARG A 158 -1.31 14.96 -0.53
CA ARG A 158 -2.21 16.07 -0.85
C ARG A 158 -2.05 16.59 -2.27
N ALA A 159 -0.81 16.78 -2.72
CA ALA A 159 -0.54 17.38 -4.03
C ALA A 159 0.91 17.16 -4.49
N PHE A 160 1.18 17.47 -5.75
CA PHE A 160 2.54 17.65 -6.29
C PHE A 160 2.95 19.11 -6.26
N ASP A 161 1.99 20.01 -6.33
CA ASP A 161 2.12 21.46 -6.30
C ASP A 161 0.87 22.07 -5.65
N ASP A 162 0.80 23.39 -5.58
CA ASP A 162 -0.31 24.12 -4.95
C ASP A 162 -1.38 24.56 -5.97
N SER A 163 -1.52 23.86 -7.09
CA SER A 163 -2.56 24.16 -8.08
C SER A 163 -3.95 23.74 -7.59
N ASP A 164 -4.98 24.45 -8.07
CA ASP A 164 -6.39 24.12 -7.80
C ASP A 164 -6.74 22.73 -8.39
N GLU A 165 -6.18 22.37 -9.53
CA GLU A 165 -6.35 21.06 -10.16
C GLU A 165 -5.90 19.91 -9.23
N MET A 166 -4.75 20.07 -8.57
CA MET A 166 -4.25 19.06 -7.64
C MET A 166 -5.10 18.98 -6.36
N ALA A 167 -5.61 20.10 -5.89
CA ALA A 167 -6.52 20.13 -4.76
C ALA A 167 -7.84 19.42 -5.09
N GLU A 168 -8.42 19.69 -6.24
CA GLU A 168 -9.66 19.05 -6.73
C GLU A 168 -9.47 17.55 -6.93
N SER A 169 -8.35 17.12 -7.54
CA SER A 169 -8.01 15.71 -7.71
C SER A 169 -7.88 14.99 -6.38
N PHE A 170 -7.23 15.61 -5.39
CA PHE A 170 -7.12 15.05 -4.06
C PHE A 170 -8.49 14.88 -3.41
N GLU A 171 -9.34 15.90 -3.42
CA GLU A 171 -10.68 15.85 -2.83
C GLU A 171 -11.56 14.80 -3.51
N THR A 172 -11.45 14.66 -4.83
CA THR A 172 -12.17 13.67 -5.61
C THR A 172 -11.78 12.25 -5.16
N ILE A 173 -10.51 11.93 -5.10
CA ILE A 173 -10.04 10.60 -4.68
C ILE A 173 -10.35 10.37 -3.19
N PHE A 174 -10.15 11.38 -2.34
CA PHE A 174 -10.40 11.28 -0.90
C PHE A 174 -11.87 10.97 -0.60
N ASN A 175 -12.81 11.68 -1.21
CA ASN A 175 -14.23 11.45 -1.02
C ASN A 175 -14.65 10.09 -1.58
N ALA A 176 -14.20 9.74 -2.81
CA ALA A 176 -14.48 8.45 -3.42
C ALA A 176 -13.98 7.28 -2.56
N ALA A 177 -12.84 7.40 -1.90
CA ALA A 177 -12.32 6.35 -1.02
C ALA A 177 -13.32 6.00 0.11
N TYR A 178 -13.95 7.00 0.72
CA TYR A 178 -14.97 6.74 1.75
C TYR A 178 -16.28 6.24 1.17
N ASP A 179 -16.72 6.76 0.03
CA ASP A 179 -17.96 6.33 -0.65
C ASP A 179 -17.86 4.85 -1.10
N ILE A 180 -16.67 4.40 -1.48
CA ILE A 180 -16.37 3.00 -1.86
C ILE A 180 -16.27 2.09 -0.62
N GLY A 181 -16.05 2.64 0.57
CA GLY A 181 -15.97 1.90 1.82
C GLY A 181 -14.54 1.66 2.31
N CYS A 182 -13.59 2.51 1.97
CA CYS A 182 -12.29 2.52 2.64
C CYS A 182 -12.46 2.92 4.11
N SER A 183 -11.75 2.24 5.00
CA SER A 183 -11.91 2.41 6.44
C SER A 183 -11.25 3.66 6.99
N TRP A 184 -10.11 4.05 6.42
CA TRP A 184 -9.45 5.34 6.68
C TRP A 184 -8.45 5.71 5.57
N THR A 185 -8.02 6.97 5.61
CA THR A 185 -6.95 7.51 4.75
C THR A 185 -5.78 7.97 5.62
N THR A 186 -4.57 7.88 5.09
CA THR A 186 -3.33 8.33 5.73
C THR A 186 -2.62 9.38 4.87
#